data_1200a13d7e6d7b8343464be93ee0389a
#
_entry.id   1200a13d7e6d7b8343464be93ee0389a
#
_cell.length_a   1.000
_cell.length_b   1.000
_cell.length_c   1.000
_cell.angle_alpha   90.00
_cell.angle_beta   90.00
_cell.angle_gamma   90.00
#
_symmetry.space_group_name_H-M   'P 1'
#
loop_
_entity.id
_entity.type
_entity.pdbx_description
1 polymer ?
#
loop_
_entity_poly.entity_id
_entity_poly.type
_entity_poly.pdbx_seq_one_letter_code
_entity_poly.pdbx_strand_id
1 'polypeptide(L)'
;MTFVEKAREEAEAAPVHPGEEKANRLLAEARESIYHWPHEFAGFSADLQLDWGAQSWRGSLRAADSHHFKFDFPEPLSREMKNWLNYQLSELMAHREAPTRSRMASRSGVVPGDTDPIFGAKVIFPGDPMESFYRIKDRKITQIGRCYPRQRFIINIDEHQEYDGRFAAKSYTAFYWCKESGQLVKTESYFDDYIEHEELLLPSSRKFSVGDSEGLSNRRITMTEHRLMASDEVVKESDSSDCPFH
;
A
#
# COMPACT_ATOMS: atom_id res chain seq x y z
N MET A 1 -45.75 -13.71 21.96
CA MET A 1 -44.63 -14.04 21.07
C MET A 1 -44.91 -13.33 19.77
N THR A 2 -44.27 -12.21 19.56
CA THR A 2 -44.48 -11.31 18.41
C THR A 2 -43.64 -11.74 17.24
N PHE A 3 -44.15 -11.53 16.03
CA PHE A 3 -43.50 -11.85 14.74
C PHE A 3 -42.06 -11.33 14.59
N VAL A 4 -41.68 -10.35 15.44
CA VAL A 4 -40.32 -9.72 15.43
C VAL A 4 -39.28 -10.57 16.20
N GLU A 5 -39.71 -11.40 17.16
CA GLU A 5 -38.79 -12.30 17.88
C GLU A 5 -38.38 -13.51 17.05
N LYS A 6 -39.28 -13.98 16.17
CA LYS A 6 -38.99 -15.13 15.28
C LYS A 6 -38.01 -14.79 14.14
N ALA A 7 -37.93 -13.52 13.73
CA ALA A 7 -36.99 -13.07 12.70
C ALA A 7 -35.57 -12.83 13.23
N ARG A 8 -35.36 -12.83 14.55
CA ARG A 8 -34.05 -12.68 15.18
C ARG A 8 -33.33 -14.01 15.47
N GLU A 9 -34.06 -15.09 15.50
CA GLU A 9 -33.55 -16.43 15.78
C GLU A 9 -33.12 -17.20 14.52
N GLU A 10 -33.49 -16.73 13.32
CA GLU A 10 -33.16 -17.38 12.03
C GLU A 10 -32.00 -16.72 11.26
N ALA A 11 -31.21 -15.84 11.90
CA ALA A 11 -29.87 -15.55 11.43
C ALA A 11 -28.91 -16.67 11.90
N GLU A 12 -29.29 -17.93 11.63
CA GLU A 12 -28.41 -19.08 11.75
C GLU A 12 -27.22 -18.83 10.85
N ALA A 13 -26.04 -18.64 11.45
CA ALA A 13 -24.81 -18.39 10.72
C ALA A 13 -24.66 -19.50 9.68
N ALA A 14 -24.71 -19.16 8.41
CA ALA A 14 -24.53 -20.12 7.33
C ALA A 14 -23.27 -20.95 7.62
N PRO A 15 -23.32 -22.29 7.47
CA PRO A 15 -22.21 -23.16 7.82
C PRO A 15 -20.95 -22.71 7.07
N VAL A 16 -19.94 -22.29 7.83
CA VAL A 16 -18.64 -21.88 7.29
C VAL A 16 -18.03 -23.09 6.62
N HIS A 17 -17.84 -23.04 5.31
CA HIS A 17 -17.17 -24.13 4.60
C HIS A 17 -15.75 -24.33 5.14
N PRO A 18 -15.28 -25.58 5.35
CA PRO A 18 -13.91 -25.83 5.86
C PRO A 18 -12.81 -25.12 5.05
N GLY A 19 -13.04 -24.85 3.76
CA GLY A 19 -12.17 -24.07 2.91
C GLY A 19 -12.13 -22.58 3.25
N GLU A 20 -13.24 -22.00 3.70
CA GLU A 20 -13.33 -20.57 4.09
C GLU A 20 -12.55 -20.31 5.37
N GLU A 21 -12.63 -21.19 6.36
CA GLU A 21 -11.86 -21.07 7.59
C GLU A 21 -10.35 -21.08 7.30
N LYS A 22 -9.89 -21.99 6.44
CA LYS A 22 -8.48 -22.04 6.01
C LYS A 22 -8.08 -20.76 5.27
N ALA A 23 -8.92 -20.24 4.37
CA ALA A 23 -8.66 -19.02 3.62
C ALA A 23 -8.60 -17.79 4.54
N ASN A 24 -9.52 -17.69 5.51
CA ASN A 24 -9.54 -16.61 6.49
C ASN A 24 -8.28 -16.63 7.39
N ARG A 25 -7.86 -17.83 7.85
CA ARG A 25 -6.64 -17.98 8.63
C ARG A 25 -5.40 -17.57 7.82
N LEU A 26 -5.28 -18.03 6.58
CA LEU A 26 -4.18 -17.69 5.70
C LEU A 26 -4.08 -16.17 5.49
N LEU A 27 -5.22 -15.50 5.29
CA LEU A 27 -5.26 -14.05 5.13
C LEU A 27 -4.89 -13.31 6.43
N ALA A 28 -5.35 -13.81 7.59
CA ALA A 28 -5.01 -13.24 8.88
C ALA A 28 -3.50 -13.33 9.14
N GLU A 29 -2.90 -14.51 8.98
CA GLU A 29 -1.46 -14.73 9.13
C GLU A 29 -0.63 -13.83 8.20
N ALA A 30 -1.08 -13.65 6.93
CA ALA A 30 -0.39 -12.78 5.99
C ALA A 30 -0.50 -11.30 6.38
N ARG A 31 -1.64 -10.85 6.91
CA ARG A 31 -1.82 -9.47 7.40
C ARG A 31 -0.99 -9.17 8.65
N GLU A 32 -0.94 -10.11 9.59
CA GLU A 32 -0.13 -10.00 10.80
C GLU A 32 1.37 -9.94 10.51
N SER A 33 1.78 -10.53 9.39
CA SER A 33 3.18 -10.51 8.96
C SER A 33 3.60 -9.23 8.22
N ILE A 34 2.68 -8.32 7.91
CA ILE A 34 3.04 -7.04 7.28
C ILE A 34 3.73 -6.15 8.32
N TYR A 35 4.87 -5.56 7.93
CA TYR A 35 5.53 -4.57 8.75
C TYR A 35 4.74 -3.26 8.76
N HIS A 36 4.47 -2.76 9.95
CA HIS A 36 3.87 -1.45 10.19
C HIS A 36 4.66 -0.71 11.25
N TRP A 37 4.71 0.60 11.15
CA TRP A 37 5.22 1.47 12.21
C TRP A 37 4.35 1.33 13.48
N PRO A 38 4.93 1.50 14.68
CA PRO A 38 4.17 1.51 15.91
C PRO A 38 3.18 2.68 15.94
N HIS A 39 2.12 2.55 16.75
CA HIS A 39 1.07 3.58 16.82
C HIS A 39 1.57 4.94 17.35
N GLU A 40 2.62 4.91 18.15
CA GLU A 40 3.30 6.09 18.72
C GLU A 40 4.30 6.75 17.77
N PHE A 41 4.49 6.21 16.58
CA PHE A 41 5.38 6.79 15.59
C PHE A 41 4.89 8.18 15.18
N ALA A 42 5.69 9.21 15.51
CA ALA A 42 5.36 10.61 15.25
C ALA A 42 5.82 11.11 13.86
N GLY A 43 6.47 10.22 13.09
CA GLY A 43 6.98 10.59 11.77
C GLY A 43 8.49 10.83 11.75
N PHE A 44 8.98 11.30 10.62
CA PHE A 44 10.40 11.57 10.39
C PHE A 44 10.60 12.77 9.47
N SER A 45 11.81 13.34 9.53
CA SER A 45 12.32 14.26 8.52
C SER A 45 13.53 13.64 7.81
N ALA A 46 13.78 14.08 6.57
CA ALA A 46 14.91 13.60 5.77
C ALA A 46 15.32 14.64 4.73
N ASP A 47 16.56 14.57 4.25
CA ASP A 47 16.95 15.21 3.01
C ASP A 47 16.33 14.42 1.85
N LEU A 48 15.77 15.15 0.87
CA LEU A 48 15.02 14.60 -0.24
C LEU A 48 15.71 14.90 -1.56
N GLN A 49 15.91 13.88 -2.40
CA GLN A 49 16.31 14.04 -3.78
C GLN A 49 15.26 13.44 -4.70
N LEU A 50 14.88 14.19 -5.72
CA LEU A 50 14.00 13.76 -6.81
C LEU A 50 14.81 13.70 -8.12
N ASP A 51 14.94 12.50 -8.70
CA ASP A 51 15.47 12.32 -10.04
C ASP A 51 14.32 12.08 -11.03
N TRP A 52 14.28 12.87 -12.11
CA TRP A 52 13.26 12.79 -13.15
C TRP A 52 13.87 12.95 -14.53
N GLY A 53 13.97 11.88 -15.27
CA GLY A 53 14.72 11.85 -16.52
C GLY A 53 16.20 12.15 -16.28
N ALA A 54 16.73 13.17 -16.94
CA ALA A 54 18.12 13.61 -16.80
C ALA A 54 18.32 14.71 -15.74
N GLN A 55 17.28 15.11 -15.04
CA GLN A 55 17.30 16.20 -14.07
C GLN A 55 17.20 15.68 -12.63
N SER A 56 17.78 16.43 -11.69
CA SER A 56 17.76 16.11 -10.27
C SER A 56 17.52 17.36 -9.44
N TRP A 57 16.65 17.26 -8.43
CA TRP A 57 16.33 18.31 -7.48
C TRP A 57 16.66 17.82 -6.07
N ARG A 58 17.15 18.70 -5.23
CA ARG A 58 17.40 18.43 -3.81
C ARG A 58 16.57 19.34 -2.95
N GLY A 59 16.01 18.78 -1.90
CA GLY A 59 15.14 19.48 -0.96
C GLY A 59 15.08 18.75 0.36
N SER A 60 14.03 18.99 1.11
CA SER A 60 13.77 18.35 2.40
C SER A 60 12.37 17.77 2.47
N LEU A 61 12.17 16.78 3.34
CA LEU A 61 10.91 16.14 3.66
C LEU A 61 10.68 16.19 5.17
N ARG A 62 9.46 16.48 5.58
CA ARG A 62 8.92 16.22 6.92
C ARG A 62 7.62 15.45 6.74
N ALA A 63 7.51 14.28 7.34
CA ALA A 63 6.38 13.39 7.19
C ALA A 63 5.93 12.86 8.55
N ALA A 64 4.72 13.22 8.98
CA ALA A 64 4.07 12.65 10.16
C ALA A 64 3.32 11.34 9.78
N ASP A 65 2.59 11.36 8.68
CA ASP A 65 1.85 10.20 8.15
C ASP A 65 1.63 10.35 6.63
N SER A 66 0.84 9.47 6.02
CA SER A 66 0.56 9.46 4.58
C SER A 66 -0.27 10.64 4.07
N HIS A 67 -0.87 11.42 4.96
CA HIS A 67 -1.70 12.58 4.64
C HIS A 67 -1.08 13.90 5.11
N HIS A 68 -0.21 13.84 6.12
CA HIS A 68 0.41 15.00 6.73
C HIS A 68 1.93 14.96 6.51
N PHE A 69 2.35 15.46 5.34
CA PHE A 69 3.75 15.64 5.01
C PHE A 69 3.95 16.90 4.17
N LYS A 70 5.15 17.47 4.26
CA LYS A 70 5.59 18.62 3.49
C LYS A 70 6.96 18.33 2.91
N PHE A 71 7.18 18.79 1.71
CA PHE A 71 8.50 18.84 1.10
C PHE A 71 8.79 20.23 0.56
N ASP A 72 10.04 20.63 0.61
CA ASP A 72 10.52 21.92 0.13
C ASP A 72 11.73 21.72 -0.78
N PHE A 73 11.72 22.43 -1.91
CA PHE A 73 12.79 22.43 -2.89
C PHE A 73 13.16 23.89 -3.20
N PRO A 74 14.45 24.29 -3.08
CA PRO A 74 14.89 25.63 -3.46
C PRO A 74 14.56 26.00 -4.89
N GLU A 75 14.62 25.02 -5.80
CA GLU A 75 14.18 25.17 -7.20
C GLU A 75 12.73 24.69 -7.35
N PRO A 76 11.87 25.46 -8.02
CA PRO A 76 10.46 25.11 -8.13
C PRO A 76 10.23 23.87 -8.99
N LEU A 77 9.53 22.90 -8.42
CA LEU A 77 9.04 21.74 -9.16
C LEU A 77 7.83 22.11 -10.03
N SER A 78 7.68 21.48 -11.20
CA SER A 78 6.46 21.59 -11.98
C SER A 78 5.25 21.03 -11.21
N ARG A 79 4.02 21.43 -11.62
CA ARG A 79 2.79 20.91 -11.02
C ARG A 79 2.69 19.38 -11.15
N GLU A 80 3.08 18.84 -12.30
CA GLU A 80 3.10 17.41 -12.54
C GLU A 80 4.02 16.68 -11.56
N MET A 81 5.24 17.18 -11.39
CA MET A 81 6.23 16.61 -10.47
C MET A 81 5.75 16.65 -9.02
N LYS A 82 5.15 17.77 -8.59
CA LYS A 82 4.58 17.90 -7.24
C LYS A 82 3.45 16.90 -7.01
N ASN A 83 2.52 16.77 -7.94
CA ASN A 83 1.41 15.83 -7.83
C ASN A 83 1.90 14.38 -7.78
N TRP A 84 2.86 14.03 -8.64
CA TRP A 84 3.45 12.70 -8.64
C TRP A 84 4.18 12.40 -7.34
N LEU A 85 5.01 13.33 -6.86
CA LEU A 85 5.76 13.17 -5.61
C LEU A 85 4.84 13.02 -4.40
N ASN A 86 3.78 13.85 -4.33
CA ASN A 86 2.74 13.72 -3.30
C ASN A 86 2.13 12.32 -3.31
N TYR A 87 1.72 11.82 -4.48
CA TYR A 87 1.13 10.50 -4.61
C TYR A 87 2.10 9.40 -4.16
N GLN A 88 3.36 9.44 -4.62
CA GLN A 88 4.35 8.42 -4.28
C GLN A 88 4.71 8.40 -2.79
N LEU A 89 4.87 9.57 -2.18
CA LEU A 89 5.15 9.66 -0.75
C LEU A 89 3.97 9.19 0.09
N SER A 90 2.74 9.59 -0.27
CA SER A 90 1.52 9.12 0.40
C SER A 90 1.41 7.59 0.35
N GLU A 91 1.55 6.98 -0.82
CA GLU A 91 1.50 5.52 -0.98
C GLU A 91 2.61 4.80 -0.19
N LEU A 92 3.83 5.32 -0.25
CA LEU A 92 4.98 4.74 0.44
C LEU A 92 4.78 4.71 1.96
N MET A 93 4.20 5.77 2.54
CA MET A 93 3.90 5.87 3.96
C MET A 93 2.66 5.08 4.36
N ALA A 94 1.57 5.17 3.59
CA ALA A 94 0.31 4.49 3.89
C ALA A 94 0.46 2.96 4.04
N HIS A 95 1.40 2.37 3.34
CA HIS A 95 1.71 0.95 3.45
C HIS A 95 2.47 0.58 4.74
N ARG A 96 2.96 1.55 5.49
CA ARG A 96 3.71 1.36 6.75
C ARG A 96 2.94 1.81 7.99
N GLU A 97 1.86 2.56 7.81
CA GLU A 97 1.01 2.96 8.91
C GLU A 97 0.28 1.77 9.52
N ALA A 98 0.16 1.79 10.84
CA ALA A 98 -0.60 0.79 11.54
C ALA A 98 -2.07 0.81 11.07
N PRO A 99 -2.65 -0.35 10.73
CA PRO A 99 -4.02 -0.41 10.24
C PRO A 99 -5.00 0.05 11.31
N THR A 100 -5.92 0.93 10.95
CA THR A 100 -7.02 1.31 11.85
C THR A 100 -7.94 0.12 12.13
N ARG A 101 -8.55 0.07 13.32
CA ARG A 101 -9.51 -1.00 13.70
C ARG A 101 -10.62 -1.20 12.68
N SER A 102 -11.08 -0.14 12.02
CA SER A 102 -12.08 -0.19 10.95
C SER A 102 -11.59 -0.94 9.70
N ARG A 103 -10.33 -0.76 9.30
CA ARG A 103 -9.73 -1.50 8.18
C ARG A 103 -9.55 -2.98 8.47
N MET A 104 -9.33 -3.36 9.73
CA MET A 104 -9.21 -4.76 10.14
C MET A 104 -10.55 -5.48 10.16
N ALA A 105 -11.62 -4.81 10.60
CA ALA A 105 -12.96 -5.40 10.73
C ALA A 105 -13.72 -5.58 9.41
N SER A 106 -13.39 -4.82 8.36
CA SER A 106 -14.23 -4.68 7.17
C SER A 106 -14.11 -5.79 6.12
N ARG A 107 -13.27 -6.82 6.32
CA ARG A 107 -13.03 -7.88 5.34
C ARG A 107 -12.93 -9.27 5.97
N SER A 108 -13.95 -9.66 6.72
CA SER A 108 -14.17 -11.06 7.12
C SER A 108 -14.94 -11.79 6.01
N GLY A 109 -14.63 -13.06 5.81
CA GLY A 109 -15.35 -13.90 4.85
C GLY A 109 -14.67 -13.92 3.47
N VAL A 110 -13.44 -14.43 3.40
CA VAL A 110 -12.83 -14.80 2.11
C VAL A 110 -13.05 -16.25 1.80
N VAL A 111 -13.19 -16.56 0.49
CA VAL A 111 -13.28 -17.92 -0.01
C VAL A 111 -11.98 -18.35 -0.68
N PRO A 112 -11.65 -19.66 -0.64
CA PRO A 112 -10.48 -20.18 -1.31
C PRO A 112 -10.64 -20.16 -2.83
N GLY A 113 -9.56 -19.87 -3.56
CA GLY A 113 -9.42 -20.09 -4.99
C GLY A 113 -8.42 -21.20 -5.30
N ASP A 114 -7.87 -21.16 -6.49
CA ASP A 114 -6.79 -22.02 -6.96
C ASP A 114 -5.46 -21.76 -6.25
N THR A 115 -4.51 -22.66 -6.41
CA THR A 115 -3.14 -22.49 -5.92
C THR A 115 -2.17 -22.40 -7.10
N ASP A 116 -1.38 -21.32 -7.13
CA ASP A 116 -0.33 -21.09 -8.11
C ASP A 116 1.03 -21.50 -7.51
N PRO A 117 1.90 -22.20 -8.23
CA PRO A 117 3.19 -22.66 -7.70
C PRO A 117 4.17 -21.49 -7.41
N ILE A 118 4.01 -20.36 -8.09
CA ILE A 118 4.86 -19.17 -7.93
C ILE A 118 4.28 -18.27 -6.83
N PHE A 119 2.99 -17.90 -6.96
CA PHE A 119 2.34 -16.90 -6.12
C PHE A 119 1.56 -17.47 -4.93
N GLY A 120 1.38 -18.79 -4.84
CA GLY A 120 0.72 -19.43 -3.71
C GLY A 120 -0.81 -19.52 -3.80
N ALA A 121 -1.45 -19.67 -2.66
CA ALA A 121 -2.88 -19.89 -2.54
C ALA A 121 -3.67 -18.61 -2.76
N LYS A 122 -4.72 -18.66 -3.57
CA LYS A 122 -5.62 -17.55 -3.84
C LYS A 122 -6.71 -17.47 -2.77
N VAL A 123 -6.94 -16.27 -2.25
CA VAL A 123 -8.09 -15.90 -1.43
C VAL A 123 -8.90 -14.83 -2.15
N ILE A 124 -10.21 -15.01 -2.24
CA ILE A 124 -11.13 -14.18 -2.99
C ILE A 124 -12.07 -13.48 -2.01
N PHE A 125 -12.40 -12.23 -2.24
CA PHE A 125 -13.33 -11.44 -1.43
C PHE A 125 -14.72 -11.47 -2.08
N PRO A 126 -15.66 -12.33 -1.61
CA PRO A 126 -17.01 -12.43 -2.19
C PRO A 126 -17.76 -11.11 -1.99
N GLY A 127 -18.48 -10.68 -3.02
CA GLY A 127 -19.29 -9.47 -2.97
C GLY A 127 -18.50 -8.16 -2.98
N ASP A 128 -17.17 -8.20 -3.10
CA ASP A 128 -16.36 -7.01 -3.32
C ASP A 128 -16.62 -6.46 -4.74
N PRO A 129 -17.10 -5.20 -4.88
CA PRO A 129 -17.34 -4.59 -6.19
C PRO A 129 -16.11 -4.54 -7.10
N MET A 130 -14.91 -4.60 -6.51
CA MET A 130 -13.65 -4.64 -7.25
C MET A 130 -13.18 -6.04 -7.60
N GLU A 131 -13.97 -7.08 -7.33
CA GLU A 131 -13.60 -8.49 -7.59
C GLU A 131 -12.20 -8.80 -7.05
N SER A 132 -11.87 -8.28 -5.86
CA SER A 132 -10.51 -8.37 -5.30
C SER A 132 -10.13 -9.80 -4.95
N PHE A 133 -8.87 -10.11 -5.18
CA PHE A 133 -8.24 -11.31 -4.67
C PHE A 133 -6.81 -11.02 -4.21
N TYR A 134 -6.32 -11.86 -3.29
CA TYR A 134 -4.90 -11.94 -2.96
C TYR A 134 -4.38 -13.34 -3.23
N ARG A 135 -3.09 -13.46 -3.56
CA ARG A 135 -2.35 -14.70 -3.44
C ARG A 135 -1.37 -14.60 -2.28
N ILE A 136 -1.26 -15.69 -1.55
CA ILE A 136 -0.48 -15.75 -0.31
C ILE A 136 0.41 -16.97 -0.35
N LYS A 137 1.70 -16.74 -0.09
CA LYS A 137 2.72 -17.77 0.02
C LYS A 137 3.66 -17.43 1.18
N ASP A 138 3.94 -18.40 2.02
CA ASP A 138 4.89 -18.26 3.14
C ASP A 138 4.59 -17.03 4.01
N ARG A 139 3.31 -16.84 4.39
CA ARG A 139 2.79 -15.70 5.16
C ARG A 139 2.91 -14.34 4.47
N LYS A 140 3.26 -14.29 3.19
CA LYS A 140 3.43 -13.06 2.42
C LYS A 140 2.30 -12.92 1.40
N ILE A 141 1.79 -11.71 1.23
CA ILE A 141 0.97 -11.37 0.07
C ILE A 141 1.92 -11.22 -1.12
N THR A 142 1.78 -12.09 -2.11
CA THR A 142 2.66 -12.17 -3.28
C THR A 142 2.00 -11.61 -4.54
N GLN A 143 0.65 -11.57 -4.56
CA GLN A 143 -0.08 -10.99 -5.66
C GLN A 143 -1.39 -10.36 -5.18
N ILE A 144 -1.77 -9.23 -5.78
CA ILE A 144 -3.02 -8.53 -5.54
C ILE A 144 -3.70 -8.31 -6.88
N GLY A 145 -4.97 -8.70 -7.02
CA GLY A 145 -5.77 -8.40 -8.20
C GLY A 145 -7.01 -7.63 -7.86
N ARG A 146 -7.37 -6.66 -8.72
CA ARG A 146 -8.61 -5.87 -8.62
C ARG A 146 -9.16 -5.52 -10.00
N CYS A 147 -10.47 -5.38 -10.07
CA CYS A 147 -11.20 -5.03 -11.27
C CYS A 147 -12.04 -3.77 -11.04
N TYR A 148 -11.70 -2.68 -11.73
CA TYR A 148 -12.49 -1.46 -11.79
C TYR A 148 -13.42 -1.47 -13.01
N PRO A 149 -14.40 -0.56 -13.12
CA PRO A 149 -15.32 -0.55 -14.25
C PRO A 149 -14.66 -0.53 -15.63
N ARG A 150 -13.54 0.19 -15.77
CA ARG A 150 -12.83 0.35 -17.06
C ARG A 150 -11.47 -0.35 -17.12
N GLN A 151 -10.96 -0.80 -16.00
CA GLN A 151 -9.58 -1.26 -15.89
C GLN A 151 -9.48 -2.42 -14.91
N ARG A 152 -8.68 -3.43 -15.25
CA ARG A 152 -8.24 -4.47 -14.34
C ARG A 152 -6.75 -4.27 -14.07
N PHE A 153 -6.32 -4.51 -12.84
CA PHE A 153 -4.89 -4.58 -12.56
C PHE A 153 -4.52 -5.79 -11.69
N ILE A 154 -3.28 -6.20 -11.85
CA ILE A 154 -2.62 -7.20 -11.01
C ILE A 154 -1.29 -6.61 -10.56
N ILE A 155 -1.00 -6.71 -9.27
CA ILE A 155 0.30 -6.37 -8.69
C ILE A 155 0.98 -7.68 -8.31
N ASN A 156 2.15 -7.95 -8.87
CA ASN A 156 3.04 -9.00 -8.42
C ASN A 156 4.05 -8.39 -7.45
N ILE A 157 4.20 -9.00 -6.27
CA ILE A 157 5.21 -8.60 -5.29
C ILE A 157 6.33 -9.63 -5.34
N ASP A 158 7.48 -9.20 -5.88
CA ASP A 158 8.59 -10.09 -6.21
C ASP A 158 9.55 -10.25 -5.01
N GLU A 159 9.77 -9.15 -4.26
CA GLU A 159 10.65 -9.14 -3.10
C GLU A 159 10.04 -8.46 -1.90
N HIS A 160 10.41 -8.96 -0.71
CA HIS A 160 10.07 -8.37 0.57
C HIS A 160 11.34 -8.14 1.39
N GLN A 161 11.41 -6.99 2.06
CA GLN A 161 12.37 -6.76 3.14
C GLN A 161 11.80 -7.36 4.42
N GLU A 162 12.57 -8.24 5.04
CA GLU A 162 12.23 -8.75 6.37
C GLU A 162 12.83 -7.84 7.44
N TYR A 163 12.04 -7.55 8.47
CA TYR A 163 12.45 -6.81 9.65
C TYR A 163 11.61 -7.25 10.84
N ASP A 164 12.26 -7.68 11.91
CA ASP A 164 11.64 -8.22 13.14
C ASP A 164 10.53 -9.26 12.87
N GLY A 165 10.80 -10.21 11.97
CA GLY A 165 9.87 -11.29 11.60
C GLY A 165 8.64 -10.82 10.79
N ARG A 166 8.61 -9.57 10.37
CA ARG A 166 7.59 -8.97 9.53
C ARG A 166 8.15 -8.57 8.17
N PHE A 167 7.28 -8.30 7.22
CA PHE A 167 7.67 -8.09 5.83
C PHE A 167 7.13 -6.76 5.29
N ALA A 168 8.02 -5.99 4.67
CA ALA A 168 7.69 -4.83 3.86
C ALA A 168 7.88 -5.19 2.38
N ALA A 169 6.94 -4.84 1.49
CA ALA A 169 7.14 -5.00 0.06
C ALA A 169 8.32 -4.15 -0.39
N LYS A 170 9.27 -4.76 -1.12
CA LYS A 170 10.50 -4.13 -1.61
C LYS A 170 10.47 -3.94 -3.12
N SER A 171 10.11 -4.98 -3.88
CA SER A 171 10.03 -4.94 -5.33
C SER A 171 8.67 -5.46 -5.77
N TYR A 172 7.97 -4.70 -6.62
CA TYR A 172 6.68 -5.11 -7.15
C TYR A 172 6.37 -4.45 -8.48
N THR A 173 5.56 -5.13 -9.28
CA THR A 173 5.14 -4.65 -10.60
C THR A 173 3.62 -4.72 -10.71
N ALA A 174 3.01 -3.60 -11.09
CA ALA A 174 1.60 -3.48 -11.39
C ALA A 174 1.36 -3.50 -12.91
N PHE A 175 0.50 -4.39 -13.33
CA PHE A 175 0.06 -4.53 -14.72
C PHE A 175 -1.36 -4.06 -14.85
N TYR A 176 -1.65 -3.22 -15.84
CA TYR A 176 -2.97 -2.62 -16.04
C TYR A 176 -3.53 -2.96 -17.42
N TRP A 177 -4.71 -3.54 -17.44
CA TRP A 177 -5.41 -3.89 -18.68
C TRP A 177 -6.66 -3.05 -18.85
N CYS A 178 -6.92 -2.62 -20.09
CA CYS A 178 -8.24 -2.13 -20.48
C CYS A 178 -9.24 -3.29 -20.39
N LYS A 179 -10.33 -3.11 -19.65
CA LYS A 179 -11.34 -4.17 -19.47
C LYS A 179 -12.10 -4.48 -20.76
N GLU A 180 -12.32 -3.46 -21.59
CA GLU A 180 -13.07 -3.60 -22.85
C GLU A 180 -12.27 -4.36 -23.92
N SER A 181 -11.03 -3.96 -24.16
CA SER A 181 -10.17 -4.57 -25.19
C SER A 181 -9.35 -5.75 -24.70
N GLY A 182 -9.18 -5.93 -23.39
CA GLY A 182 -8.29 -6.93 -22.81
C GLY A 182 -6.79 -6.65 -23.03
N GLN A 183 -6.43 -5.50 -23.62
CA GLN A 183 -5.05 -5.16 -23.89
C GLN A 183 -4.34 -4.64 -22.63
N LEU A 184 -3.07 -4.98 -22.47
CA LEU A 184 -2.18 -4.38 -21.47
C LEU A 184 -1.89 -2.94 -21.91
N VAL A 185 -2.26 -1.97 -21.07
CA VAL A 185 -2.15 -0.53 -21.39
C VAL A 185 -1.03 0.17 -20.62
N LYS A 186 -0.63 -0.39 -19.48
CA LYS A 186 0.42 0.21 -18.65
C LYS A 186 1.05 -0.85 -17.74
N THR A 187 2.35 -0.70 -17.50
CA THR A 187 3.10 -1.44 -16.49
C THR A 187 3.87 -0.45 -15.61
N GLU A 188 3.77 -0.61 -14.31
CA GLU A 188 4.50 0.18 -13.32
C GLU A 188 5.34 -0.73 -12.44
N SER A 189 6.65 -0.51 -12.37
CA SER A 189 7.56 -1.26 -11.51
C SER A 189 8.12 -0.35 -10.42
N TYR A 190 8.12 -0.85 -9.20
CA TYR A 190 8.54 -0.17 -8.00
C TYR A 190 9.66 -0.96 -7.32
N PHE A 191 10.70 -0.24 -6.91
CA PHE A 191 11.80 -0.78 -6.10
C PHE A 191 11.99 0.16 -4.93
N ASP A 192 11.57 -0.31 -3.75
CA ASP A 192 11.64 0.42 -2.49
C ASP A 192 12.81 -0.11 -1.67
N ASP A 193 13.72 0.76 -1.25
CA ASP A 193 14.76 0.43 -0.29
C ASP A 193 14.45 1.08 1.06
N TYR A 194 14.90 0.42 2.11
CA TYR A 194 14.66 0.81 3.50
C TYR A 194 15.97 0.84 4.26
N ILE A 195 16.02 1.66 5.30
CA ILE A 195 17.08 1.67 6.31
C ILE A 195 16.50 1.35 7.67
N GLU A 196 17.30 0.72 8.51
CA GLU A 196 17.03 0.61 9.94
C GLU A 196 17.51 1.88 10.64
N HIS A 197 16.62 2.54 11.36
CA HIS A 197 16.92 3.76 12.11
C HIS A 197 16.12 3.74 13.42
N GLU A 198 16.81 3.74 14.56
CA GLU A 198 16.22 3.71 15.91
C GLU A 198 15.10 2.64 16.06
N GLU A 199 15.42 1.39 15.70
CA GLU A 199 14.50 0.23 15.77
C GLU A 199 13.27 0.34 14.84
N LEU A 200 13.33 1.20 13.83
CA LEU A 200 12.30 1.36 12.81
C LEU A 200 12.86 1.11 11.42
N LEU A 201 12.03 0.55 10.55
CA LEU A 201 12.33 0.43 9.13
C LEU A 201 11.75 1.64 8.39
N LEU A 202 12.62 2.58 8.00
CA LEU A 202 12.24 3.81 7.29
C LEU A 202 12.56 3.69 5.79
N PRO A 203 11.73 4.28 4.90
CA PRO A 203 12.02 4.29 3.47
C PRO A 203 13.26 5.15 3.18
N SER A 204 14.18 4.64 2.38
CA SER A 204 15.38 5.37 1.95
C SER A 204 15.40 5.68 0.46
N SER A 205 14.78 4.86 -0.36
CA SER A 205 14.58 5.20 -1.76
C SER A 205 13.35 4.52 -2.37
N ARG A 206 12.79 5.14 -3.41
CA ARG A 206 11.84 4.52 -4.32
C ARG A 206 12.28 4.78 -5.75
N LYS A 207 12.61 3.73 -6.49
CA LYS A 207 12.78 3.78 -7.94
C LYS A 207 11.46 3.36 -8.58
N PHE A 208 11.00 4.16 -9.52
CA PHE A 208 9.77 3.95 -10.27
C PHE A 208 10.06 3.89 -11.76
N SER A 209 9.50 2.90 -12.44
CA SER A 209 9.55 2.77 -13.89
C SER A 209 8.15 2.56 -14.42
N VAL A 210 7.76 3.30 -15.43
CA VAL A 210 6.47 3.12 -16.11
C VAL A 210 6.69 2.91 -17.59
N GLY A 211 6.05 1.87 -18.13
CA GLY A 211 5.96 1.59 -19.55
C GLY A 211 4.50 1.67 -19.99
N ASP A 212 4.22 2.49 -21.00
CA ASP A 212 2.90 2.67 -21.59
C ASP A 212 3.01 3.01 -23.08
N SER A 213 1.94 3.54 -23.70
CA SER A 213 1.93 3.92 -25.12
C SER A 213 2.90 5.06 -25.48
N GLU A 214 3.35 5.84 -24.50
CA GLU A 214 4.32 6.93 -24.69
C GLU A 214 5.78 6.46 -24.59
N GLY A 215 5.97 5.22 -24.11
CA GLY A 215 7.28 4.59 -23.97
C GLY A 215 7.64 4.25 -22.53
N LEU A 216 8.93 4.31 -22.20
CA LEU A 216 9.47 3.98 -20.88
C LEU A 216 10.01 5.25 -20.21
N SER A 217 9.55 5.53 -19.00
CA SER A 217 10.09 6.59 -18.15
C SER A 217 10.53 6.05 -16.79
N ASN A 218 11.56 6.68 -16.22
CA ASN A 218 12.12 6.33 -14.92
C ASN A 218 12.21 7.55 -14.03
N ARG A 219 11.92 7.34 -12.74
CA ARG A 219 11.99 8.36 -11.70
C ARG A 219 12.53 7.74 -10.41
N ARG A 220 13.16 8.54 -9.57
CA ARG A 220 13.65 8.08 -8.26
C ARG A 220 13.41 9.15 -7.21
N ILE A 221 12.99 8.70 -6.04
CA ILE A 221 13.01 9.45 -4.79
C ILE A 221 14.12 8.85 -3.93
N THR A 222 14.98 9.68 -3.36
CA THR A 222 15.99 9.23 -2.38
C THR A 222 15.85 10.08 -1.12
N MET A 223 15.86 9.42 0.03
CA MET A 223 15.76 10.03 1.35
C MET A 223 17.02 9.67 2.14
N THR A 224 17.69 10.68 2.69
CA THR A 224 18.91 10.54 3.48
C THR A 224 18.81 11.40 4.74
N GLU A 225 19.76 11.26 5.67
CA GLU A 225 19.81 12.06 6.90
C GLU A 225 18.50 12.01 7.71
N HIS A 226 17.95 10.81 7.86
CA HIS A 226 16.70 10.62 8.61
C HIS A 226 16.82 11.04 10.06
N ARG A 227 15.78 11.70 10.58
CA ARG A 227 15.63 12.10 11.98
C ARG A 227 14.19 11.86 12.39
N LEU A 228 13.99 11.15 13.50
CA LEU A 228 12.64 10.94 14.04
C LEU A 228 12.11 12.27 14.57
N MET A 229 10.80 12.47 14.42
CA MET A 229 10.11 13.65 14.93
C MET A 229 9.58 13.34 16.34
N ALA A 230 9.62 14.35 17.22
CA ALA A 230 8.99 14.23 18.52
C ALA A 230 7.47 14.45 18.43
N SER A 231 6.68 13.78 19.27
CA SER A 231 5.21 13.84 19.23
C SER A 231 4.63 15.25 19.42
N ASP A 232 5.36 16.16 20.08
CA ASP A 232 4.99 17.56 20.29
C ASP A 232 5.25 18.46 19.06
N GLU A 233 6.03 17.99 18.10
CA GLU A 233 6.28 18.70 16.84
C GLU A 233 5.12 18.54 15.84
N VAL A 234 4.38 17.42 15.91
CA VAL A 234 3.26 17.09 15.00
C VAL A 234 2.04 17.98 15.28
N VAL A 235 1.79 18.33 16.53
CA VAL A 235 0.59 19.11 16.95
C VAL A 235 0.60 20.53 16.40
N LYS A 236 1.79 21.12 16.10
CA LYS A 236 1.89 22.50 15.62
C LYS A 236 1.59 22.66 14.11
N GLU A 237 1.52 21.58 13.35
CA GLU A 237 1.32 21.65 11.90
C GLU A 237 -0.11 21.34 11.45
N SER A 238 -0.98 20.82 12.33
CA SER A 238 -2.39 20.49 12.01
C SER A 238 -3.31 21.70 11.77
N ASP A 239 -2.86 22.92 12.11
CA ASP A 239 -3.65 24.15 11.97
C ASP A 239 -3.54 24.84 10.60
N SER A 240 -2.87 24.24 9.62
CA SER A 240 -2.68 24.85 8.29
C SER A 240 -3.09 23.95 7.13
N SER A 241 -4.21 23.23 7.23
CA SER A 241 -4.69 22.38 6.14
C SER A 241 -5.75 23.07 5.30
N ASP A 242 -5.34 23.69 4.20
CA ASP A 242 -6.17 23.78 3.00
C ASP A 242 -5.89 22.56 2.14
N CYS A 243 -6.69 21.52 2.28
CA CYS A 243 -6.66 20.33 1.41
C CYS A 243 -7.74 20.52 0.31
N PRO A 244 -7.37 20.65 -0.98
CA PRO A 244 -8.33 20.87 -2.07
C PRO A 244 -8.70 19.59 -2.79
N PHE A 245 -9.14 18.54 -2.09
CA PHE A 245 -9.70 17.35 -2.75
C PHE A 245 -10.95 16.86 -2.02
N HIS A 246 -12.09 17.25 -2.59
CA HIS A 246 -13.36 16.53 -2.51
C HIS A 246 -13.65 15.85 -3.83
#